data_1f0ff6bdddb241f3d8ded9c9572216bb
#
_entry.id   1f0ff6bdddb241f3d8ded9c9572216bb
#
_cell.length_a   1.000
_cell.length_b   1.000
_cell.length_c   1.000
_cell.angle_alpha   90.00
_cell.angle_beta   90.00
_cell.angle_gamma   90.00
#
_symmetry.space_group_name_H-M   'P 1'
#
loop_
_entity.id
_entity.type
_entity.pdbx_description
1 polymer ?
#
loop_
_entity_poly.entity_id
_entity_poly.type
_entity_poly.pdbx_seq_one_letter_code
_entity_poly.pdbx_strand_id
1 'polypeptide(L)'
;MSVDLSRRLAGKIAVVTGGGSGIGLASARRLHAEGASVVIGDIDERTGTAAADELGGLFVPVDVSDEASVNGLYDTAADHYGSIDIAVNNAGISPPDDDLIENTELPAWQKVQDVNLKSVYLCCRAVLRHMAPAGHGSIVNIASFVAVMGSATSQISYTASKGGVLAMSRELGVQFARQGIRVNALCPGPVNTPLLQELFASDPERAARRMVHVPMGRFGEADEIAAVVAFLASDDASFITAATYLVDGGISAAYTTPL
;
A
#
# COMPACT_ATOMS: atom_id res chain seq x y z
N MET A 1 18.01 12.48 25.78
CA MET A 1 17.89 13.19 24.48
C MET A 1 16.49 12.94 23.97
N SER A 2 15.70 13.98 23.72
CA SER A 2 14.40 13.82 23.06
C SER A 2 14.68 13.41 21.60
N VAL A 3 14.15 12.28 21.17
CA VAL A 3 14.21 11.87 19.77
C VAL A 3 13.30 12.83 18.99
N ASP A 4 13.85 13.51 18.00
CA ASP A 4 13.06 14.34 17.09
C ASP A 4 12.32 13.42 16.09
N LEU A 5 11.09 13.08 16.42
CA LEU A 5 10.25 12.20 15.59
C LEU A 5 9.86 12.82 14.23
N SER A 6 10.03 14.12 14.07
CA SER A 6 9.74 14.81 12.80
C SER A 6 10.77 14.51 11.71
N ARG A 7 11.91 13.92 12.06
CA ARG A 7 13.01 13.61 11.14
C ARG A 7 13.50 12.16 11.21
N ARG A 8 12.67 11.24 11.67
CA ARG A 8 13.08 9.83 11.83
C ARG A 8 13.39 9.10 10.50
N LEU A 9 13.02 9.69 9.37
CA LEU A 9 13.32 9.19 8.02
C LEU A 9 14.33 10.08 7.28
N ALA A 10 15.06 10.95 7.99
CA ALA A 10 16.02 11.85 7.37
C ALA A 10 17.09 11.08 6.58
N GLY A 11 17.26 11.48 5.30
CA GLY A 11 18.22 10.86 4.39
C GLY A 11 17.78 9.52 3.80
N LYS A 12 16.56 9.04 4.08
CA LYS A 12 15.99 7.85 3.47
C LYS A 12 15.36 8.17 2.12
N ILE A 13 15.44 7.22 1.21
CA ILE A 13 14.82 7.28 -0.12
C ILE A 13 13.64 6.32 -0.16
N ALA A 14 12.44 6.86 -0.44
CA ALA A 14 11.19 6.12 -0.45
C ALA A 14 10.57 6.10 -1.85
N VAL A 15 10.22 4.91 -2.35
CA VAL A 15 9.45 4.72 -3.58
C VAL A 15 8.02 4.34 -3.20
N VAL A 16 7.02 5.08 -3.71
CA VAL A 16 5.60 4.84 -3.43
C VAL A 16 4.85 4.62 -4.74
N THR A 17 4.29 3.43 -4.94
CA THR A 17 3.45 3.13 -6.10
C THR A 17 1.98 3.52 -5.85
N GLY A 18 1.29 4.04 -6.88
CA GLY A 18 -0.03 4.65 -6.71
C GLY A 18 0.05 5.90 -5.83
N GLY A 19 1.16 6.66 -5.95
CA GLY A 19 1.48 7.79 -5.10
C GLY A 19 0.76 9.09 -5.45
N GLY A 20 0.02 9.13 -6.55
CA GLY A 20 -0.70 10.32 -7.03
C GLY A 20 -2.00 10.60 -6.30
N SER A 21 -2.54 9.66 -5.51
CA SER A 21 -3.82 9.84 -4.83
C SER A 21 -3.97 8.97 -3.56
N GLY A 22 -5.04 9.20 -2.79
CA GLY A 22 -5.50 8.35 -1.69
C GLY A 22 -4.43 8.03 -0.65
N ILE A 23 -4.35 6.75 -0.27
CA ILE A 23 -3.38 6.24 0.74
C ILE A 23 -1.93 6.44 0.26
N GLY A 24 -1.66 6.25 -1.04
CA GLY A 24 -0.33 6.45 -1.60
C GLY A 24 0.18 7.87 -1.44
N LEU A 25 -0.64 8.86 -1.81
CA LEU A 25 -0.29 10.28 -1.67
C LEU A 25 -0.13 10.68 -0.20
N ALA A 26 -1.05 10.25 0.68
CA ALA A 26 -0.93 10.50 2.12
C ALA A 26 0.35 9.89 2.70
N SER A 27 0.70 8.66 2.27
CA SER A 27 1.95 7.99 2.67
C SER A 27 3.17 8.76 2.18
N ALA A 28 3.17 9.20 0.91
CA ALA A 28 4.25 9.99 0.34
C ALA A 28 4.46 11.30 1.12
N ARG A 29 3.38 12.03 1.39
CA ARG A 29 3.40 13.26 2.21
C ARG A 29 3.95 13.01 3.61
N ARG A 30 3.51 11.95 4.24
CA ARG A 30 3.96 11.60 5.59
C ARG A 30 5.44 11.21 5.63
N LEU A 31 5.91 10.39 4.70
CA LEU A 31 7.33 10.00 4.58
C LEU A 31 8.20 11.24 4.34
N HIS A 32 7.77 12.13 3.44
CA HIS A 32 8.46 13.40 3.18
C HIS A 32 8.50 14.30 4.41
N ALA A 33 7.39 14.47 5.11
CA ALA A 33 7.31 15.29 6.34
C ALA A 33 8.23 14.77 7.46
N GLU A 34 8.55 13.47 7.46
CA GLU A 34 9.49 12.85 8.38
C GLU A 34 10.94 12.79 7.84
N GLY A 35 11.21 13.44 6.70
CA GLY A 35 12.55 13.70 6.17
C GLY A 35 13.02 12.79 5.05
N ALA A 36 12.17 11.92 4.52
CA ALA A 36 12.52 11.12 3.34
C ALA A 36 12.45 11.93 2.04
N SER A 37 13.34 11.62 1.08
CA SER A 37 13.13 11.96 -0.32
C SER A 37 12.20 10.93 -0.94
N VAL A 38 11.23 11.39 -1.74
CA VAL A 38 10.16 10.51 -2.23
C VAL A 38 10.17 10.43 -3.75
N VAL A 39 10.02 9.20 -4.26
CA VAL A 39 9.75 8.90 -5.66
C VAL A 39 8.29 8.46 -5.77
N ILE A 40 7.51 9.16 -6.58
CA ILE A 40 6.12 8.86 -6.89
C ILE A 40 6.08 8.01 -8.16
N GLY A 41 5.60 6.77 -8.04
CA GLY A 41 5.27 5.94 -9.19
C GLY A 41 3.75 5.92 -9.38
N ASP A 42 3.24 6.36 -10.52
CA ASP A 42 1.80 6.32 -10.82
C ASP A 42 1.56 6.15 -12.32
N ILE A 43 0.42 5.59 -12.68
CA ILE A 43 -0.01 5.47 -14.08
C ILE A 43 -0.65 6.79 -14.57
N ASP A 44 -1.25 7.58 -13.67
CA ASP A 44 -1.78 8.92 -13.96
C ASP A 44 -0.66 9.96 -13.85
N GLU A 45 -0.11 10.34 -15.00
CA GLU A 45 0.98 11.31 -15.08
C GLU A 45 0.60 12.68 -14.46
N ARG A 46 -0.64 13.09 -14.58
CA ARG A 46 -1.11 14.39 -14.06
C ARG A 46 -1.09 14.43 -12.54
N THR A 47 -1.66 13.42 -11.88
CA THR A 47 -1.70 13.37 -10.41
C THR A 47 -0.35 13.00 -9.82
N GLY A 48 0.40 12.12 -10.50
CA GLY A 48 1.75 11.72 -10.08
C GLY A 48 2.74 12.88 -10.14
N THR A 49 2.74 13.67 -11.23
CA THR A 49 3.59 14.87 -11.36
C THR A 49 3.22 15.91 -10.30
N ALA A 50 1.92 16.19 -10.11
CA ALA A 50 1.49 17.15 -9.11
C ALA A 50 1.92 16.75 -7.68
N ALA A 51 1.85 15.45 -7.34
CA ALA A 51 2.30 14.94 -6.06
C ALA A 51 3.82 15.07 -5.88
N ALA A 52 4.60 14.77 -6.92
CA ALA A 52 6.05 14.91 -6.88
C ALA A 52 6.47 16.37 -6.76
N ASP A 53 5.85 17.28 -7.51
CA ASP A 53 6.12 18.73 -7.45
C ASP A 53 5.81 19.29 -6.05
N GLU A 54 4.70 18.89 -5.44
CA GLU A 54 4.31 19.28 -4.08
C GLU A 54 5.40 18.91 -3.05
N LEU A 55 6.03 17.74 -3.22
CA LEU A 55 6.99 17.18 -2.28
C LEU A 55 8.45 17.50 -2.64
N GLY A 56 8.70 18.19 -3.75
CA GLY A 56 10.06 18.34 -4.28
C GLY A 56 10.74 17.00 -4.55
N GLY A 57 9.93 15.98 -4.91
CA GLY A 57 10.35 14.61 -5.18
C GLY A 57 10.49 14.31 -6.67
N LEU A 58 10.63 13.04 -7.01
CA LEU A 58 10.73 12.56 -8.39
C LEU A 58 9.43 11.86 -8.78
N PHE A 59 8.90 12.17 -9.97
CA PHE A 59 7.83 11.40 -10.60
C PHE A 59 8.39 10.44 -11.66
N VAL A 60 7.93 9.19 -11.63
CA VAL A 60 8.22 8.20 -12.67
C VAL A 60 6.89 7.56 -13.09
N PRO A 61 6.46 7.70 -14.35
CA PRO A 61 5.27 7.03 -14.85
C PRO A 61 5.46 5.52 -14.81
N VAL A 62 4.49 4.79 -14.27
CA VAL A 62 4.60 3.35 -14.13
C VAL A 62 3.25 2.64 -14.27
N ASP A 63 3.19 1.65 -15.15
CA ASP A 63 2.19 0.58 -15.08
C ASP A 63 2.75 -0.55 -14.23
N VAL A 64 2.22 -0.70 -13.03
CA VAL A 64 2.70 -1.72 -12.07
C VAL A 64 2.41 -3.16 -12.51
N SER A 65 1.55 -3.36 -13.51
CA SER A 65 1.27 -4.66 -14.10
C SER A 65 2.30 -5.10 -15.15
N ASP A 66 3.17 -4.18 -15.59
CA ASP A 66 4.24 -4.40 -16.57
C ASP A 66 5.61 -4.49 -15.88
N GLU A 67 6.33 -5.59 -16.13
CA GLU A 67 7.62 -5.84 -15.49
C GLU A 67 8.70 -4.83 -15.92
N ALA A 68 8.72 -4.43 -17.20
CA ALA A 68 9.73 -3.49 -17.69
C ALA A 68 9.50 -2.10 -17.11
N SER A 69 8.23 -1.67 -17.01
CA SER A 69 7.83 -0.41 -16.40
C SER A 69 8.21 -0.37 -14.91
N VAL A 70 7.93 -1.44 -14.15
CA VAL A 70 8.31 -1.55 -12.74
C VAL A 70 9.84 -1.52 -12.56
N ASN A 71 10.60 -2.26 -13.38
CA ASN A 71 12.06 -2.21 -13.32
C ASN A 71 12.57 -0.80 -13.57
N GLY A 72 12.03 -0.09 -14.60
CA GLY A 72 12.37 1.29 -14.90
C GLY A 72 12.13 2.25 -13.73
N LEU A 73 11.04 2.08 -12.98
CA LEU A 73 10.75 2.89 -11.78
C LEU A 73 11.89 2.78 -10.75
N TYR A 74 12.27 1.56 -10.37
CA TYR A 74 13.27 1.35 -9.32
C TYR A 74 14.68 1.67 -9.79
N ASP A 75 15.03 1.37 -11.04
CA ASP A 75 16.32 1.72 -11.62
C ASP A 75 16.47 3.24 -11.71
N THR A 76 15.44 3.98 -12.18
CA THR A 76 15.44 5.45 -12.21
C THR A 76 15.57 6.06 -10.80
N ALA A 77 14.87 5.50 -9.81
CA ALA A 77 14.98 5.97 -8.42
C ALA A 77 16.40 5.78 -7.86
N ALA A 78 17.00 4.61 -8.10
CA ALA A 78 18.36 4.30 -7.68
C ALA A 78 19.41 5.16 -8.40
N ASP A 79 19.26 5.38 -9.68
CA ASP A 79 20.16 6.24 -10.46
C ASP A 79 20.11 7.70 -10.01
N HIS A 80 18.93 8.19 -9.64
CA HIS A 80 18.73 9.58 -9.22
C HIS A 80 19.25 9.84 -7.78
N TYR A 81 18.96 8.92 -6.84
CA TYR A 81 19.26 9.13 -5.41
C TYR A 81 20.42 8.28 -4.88
N GLY A 82 20.91 7.31 -5.63
CA GLY A 82 22.02 6.44 -5.24
C GLY A 82 21.62 5.23 -4.37
N SER A 83 20.41 5.24 -3.78
CA SER A 83 19.91 4.14 -2.93
C SER A 83 18.38 4.10 -2.92
N ILE A 84 17.83 3.00 -2.40
CA ILE A 84 16.40 2.87 -2.07
C ILE A 84 16.31 2.21 -0.70
N ASP A 85 15.75 2.92 0.28
CA ASP A 85 15.60 2.45 1.66
C ASP A 85 14.21 1.92 1.96
N ILE A 86 13.19 2.49 1.31
CA ILE A 86 11.78 2.25 1.60
C ILE A 86 11.03 1.99 0.30
N ALA A 87 10.21 0.93 0.28
CA ALA A 87 9.24 0.69 -0.80
C ALA A 87 7.85 0.55 -0.21
N VAL A 88 6.89 1.36 -0.70
CA VAL A 88 5.47 1.27 -0.36
C VAL A 88 4.72 0.78 -1.58
N ASN A 89 4.37 -0.50 -1.60
CA ASN A 89 3.61 -1.12 -2.68
C ASN A 89 2.12 -0.91 -2.40
N ASN A 90 1.60 0.22 -2.91
CA ASN A 90 0.25 0.68 -2.61
C ASN A 90 -0.69 0.61 -3.83
N ALA A 91 -0.19 0.70 -5.05
CA ALA A 91 -1.03 0.66 -6.25
C ALA A 91 -2.01 -0.51 -6.23
N GLY A 92 -3.27 -0.24 -6.56
CA GLY A 92 -4.32 -1.26 -6.57
C GLY A 92 -5.65 -0.72 -7.07
N ILE A 93 -6.51 -1.64 -7.50
CA ILE A 93 -7.84 -1.37 -8.04
C ILE A 93 -8.89 -2.25 -7.38
N SER A 94 -10.15 -1.79 -7.40
CA SER A 94 -11.35 -2.56 -7.03
C SER A 94 -12.46 -2.18 -8.01
N PRO A 95 -12.46 -2.74 -9.21
CA PRO A 95 -13.40 -2.37 -10.26
C PRO A 95 -14.81 -2.93 -9.98
N PRO A 96 -15.88 -2.32 -10.53
CA PRO A 96 -17.25 -2.71 -10.24
C PRO A 96 -17.68 -4.06 -10.86
N ASP A 97 -16.92 -4.58 -11.81
CA ASP A 97 -17.12 -5.89 -12.44
C ASP A 97 -16.47 -7.05 -11.65
N ASP A 98 -15.82 -6.76 -10.52
CA ASP A 98 -15.40 -7.74 -9.52
C ASP A 98 -16.51 -7.93 -8.48
N ASP A 99 -17.26 -9.01 -8.60
CA ASP A 99 -18.49 -9.30 -7.85
C ASP A 99 -18.51 -10.73 -7.27
N LEU A 100 -19.67 -11.39 -7.25
CA LEU A 100 -19.84 -12.80 -6.90
C LEU A 100 -19.01 -13.69 -7.84
N ILE A 101 -18.62 -14.87 -7.36
CA ILE A 101 -17.79 -15.79 -8.15
C ILE A 101 -18.45 -16.20 -9.48
N GLU A 102 -19.76 -16.32 -9.48
CA GLU A 102 -20.55 -16.64 -10.69
C GLU A 102 -20.69 -15.46 -11.66
N ASN A 103 -20.44 -14.23 -11.22
CA ASN A 103 -20.60 -13.01 -12.01
C ASN A 103 -19.27 -12.37 -12.44
N THR A 104 -18.16 -12.75 -11.78
CA THR A 104 -16.83 -12.19 -12.10
C THR A 104 -16.22 -12.95 -13.27
N GLU A 105 -16.23 -12.34 -14.44
CA GLU A 105 -15.65 -12.89 -15.65
C GLU A 105 -14.12 -12.98 -15.56
N LEU A 106 -13.53 -13.94 -16.25
CA LEU A 106 -12.08 -14.19 -16.18
C LEU A 106 -11.21 -12.96 -16.53
N PRO A 107 -11.56 -12.09 -17.50
CA PRO A 107 -10.80 -10.87 -17.76
C PRO A 107 -10.81 -9.89 -16.59
N ALA A 108 -11.94 -9.71 -15.91
CA ALA A 108 -12.05 -8.86 -14.70
C ALA A 108 -11.19 -9.43 -13.56
N TRP A 109 -11.31 -10.75 -13.31
CA TRP A 109 -10.45 -11.45 -12.37
C TRP A 109 -8.96 -11.21 -12.68
N GLN A 110 -8.52 -11.48 -13.92
CA GLN A 110 -7.12 -11.37 -14.31
C GLN A 110 -6.58 -9.95 -14.15
N LYS A 111 -7.35 -8.94 -14.54
CA LYS A 111 -6.98 -7.53 -14.38
C LYS A 111 -6.68 -7.18 -12.92
N VAL A 112 -7.54 -7.63 -11.99
CA VAL A 112 -7.34 -7.39 -10.56
C VAL A 112 -6.12 -8.13 -10.04
N GLN A 113 -5.91 -9.40 -10.45
CA GLN A 113 -4.70 -10.15 -10.07
C GLN A 113 -3.42 -9.48 -10.60
N ASP A 114 -3.43 -8.99 -11.83
CA ASP A 114 -2.28 -8.34 -12.45
C ASP A 114 -1.91 -7.04 -11.72
N VAL A 115 -2.91 -6.21 -11.38
CA VAL A 115 -2.66 -4.92 -10.74
C VAL A 115 -2.44 -5.04 -9.23
N ASN A 116 -3.16 -5.95 -8.52
CA ASN A 116 -3.13 -5.96 -7.04
C ASN A 116 -2.12 -6.98 -6.47
N LEU A 117 -1.83 -8.07 -7.17
CA LEU A 117 -0.97 -9.14 -6.66
C LEU A 117 0.33 -9.26 -7.46
N LYS A 118 0.25 -9.45 -8.79
CA LYS A 118 1.45 -9.54 -9.63
C LYS A 118 2.31 -8.29 -9.51
N SER A 119 1.70 -7.11 -9.43
CA SER A 119 2.43 -5.85 -9.23
C SER A 119 3.30 -5.86 -7.98
N VAL A 120 2.76 -6.34 -6.84
CA VAL A 120 3.52 -6.39 -5.58
C VAL A 120 4.68 -7.37 -5.70
N TYR A 121 4.48 -8.51 -6.40
CA TYR A 121 5.57 -9.41 -6.73
C TYR A 121 6.65 -8.73 -7.56
N LEU A 122 6.28 -8.02 -8.63
CA LEU A 122 7.21 -7.30 -9.51
C LEU A 122 7.97 -6.21 -8.76
N CYS A 123 7.24 -5.38 -7.98
CA CYS A 123 7.85 -4.31 -7.18
C CYS A 123 8.82 -4.85 -6.11
N CYS A 124 8.42 -5.89 -5.37
CA CYS A 124 9.32 -6.52 -4.40
C CYS A 124 10.57 -7.09 -5.09
N ARG A 125 10.40 -7.80 -6.20
CA ARG A 125 11.50 -8.37 -6.97
C ARG A 125 12.45 -7.29 -7.49
N ALA A 126 11.93 -6.17 -7.98
CA ALA A 126 12.72 -5.06 -8.50
C ALA A 126 13.49 -4.35 -7.38
N VAL A 127 12.81 -3.95 -6.29
CA VAL A 127 13.47 -3.21 -5.20
C VAL A 127 14.51 -4.06 -4.46
N LEU A 128 14.30 -5.36 -4.34
CA LEU A 128 15.25 -6.27 -3.70
C LEU A 128 16.60 -6.36 -4.44
N ARG A 129 16.66 -6.06 -5.75
CA ARG A 129 17.93 -5.94 -6.49
C ARG A 129 18.81 -4.80 -5.95
N HIS A 130 18.20 -3.79 -5.36
CA HIS A 130 18.89 -2.63 -4.77
C HIS A 130 19.09 -2.81 -3.25
N MET A 131 18.08 -3.27 -2.53
CA MET A 131 18.13 -3.41 -1.07
C MET A 131 19.03 -4.56 -0.60
N ALA A 132 19.01 -5.72 -1.29
CA ALA A 132 19.78 -6.89 -0.83
C ALA A 132 21.31 -6.66 -0.87
N PRO A 133 21.89 -6.07 -1.92
CA PRO A 133 23.31 -5.70 -1.91
C PRO A 133 23.64 -4.62 -0.87
N ALA A 134 22.70 -3.70 -0.56
CA ALA A 134 22.87 -2.67 0.44
C ALA A 134 22.80 -3.20 1.88
N GLY A 135 22.18 -4.38 2.09
CA GLY A 135 22.03 -5.01 3.40
C GLY A 135 21.03 -4.32 4.33
N HIS A 136 20.14 -3.51 3.79
CA HIS A 136 19.05 -2.85 4.54
C HIS A 136 17.87 -2.49 3.65
N GLY A 137 16.70 -2.36 4.26
CA GLY A 137 15.50 -1.89 3.58
C GLY A 137 14.21 -2.15 4.37
N SER A 138 13.16 -1.41 4.03
CA SER A 138 11.82 -1.64 4.55
C SER A 138 10.80 -1.64 3.41
N ILE A 139 10.08 -2.74 3.25
CA ILE A 139 9.00 -2.91 2.28
C ILE A 139 7.67 -2.96 3.03
N VAL A 140 6.75 -2.07 2.68
CA VAL A 140 5.38 -2.03 3.22
C VAL A 140 4.41 -2.34 2.07
N ASN A 141 3.78 -3.50 2.13
CA ASN A 141 2.79 -3.93 1.14
C ASN A 141 1.38 -3.59 1.63
N ILE A 142 0.64 -2.79 0.86
CA ILE A 142 -0.74 -2.45 1.19
C ILE A 142 -1.67 -3.58 0.75
N ALA A 143 -2.06 -4.40 1.74
CA ALA A 143 -3.07 -5.44 1.59
C ALA A 143 -4.48 -4.85 1.83
N SER A 144 -5.29 -5.50 2.63
CA SER A 144 -6.63 -5.05 3.05
C SER A 144 -7.10 -5.90 4.22
N PHE A 145 -8.02 -5.41 5.04
CA PHE A 145 -8.70 -6.21 6.08
C PHE A 145 -9.40 -7.45 5.49
N VAL A 146 -9.87 -7.40 4.23
CA VAL A 146 -10.48 -8.56 3.56
C VAL A 146 -9.48 -9.68 3.24
N ALA A 147 -8.18 -9.44 3.40
CA ALA A 147 -7.17 -10.50 3.35
C ALA A 147 -7.24 -11.48 4.53
N VAL A 148 -7.89 -11.10 5.63
CA VAL A 148 -8.02 -11.89 6.85
C VAL A 148 -9.47 -12.29 7.18
N MET A 149 -10.45 -11.70 6.47
CA MET A 149 -11.87 -12.01 6.63
C MET A 149 -12.60 -11.90 5.29
N GLY A 150 -13.75 -12.53 5.18
CA GLY A 150 -14.62 -12.39 3.99
C GLY A 150 -15.26 -11.01 3.92
N SER A 151 -15.64 -10.60 2.73
CA SER A 151 -16.40 -9.37 2.50
C SER A 151 -17.87 -9.70 2.26
N ALA A 152 -18.76 -9.02 2.98
CA ALA A 152 -20.20 -9.10 2.74
C ALA A 152 -20.62 -8.43 1.43
N THR A 153 -19.76 -7.57 0.88
CA THR A 153 -19.89 -7.02 -0.46
C THR A 153 -18.96 -7.79 -1.37
N SER A 154 -19.53 -8.50 -2.34
CA SER A 154 -18.77 -9.37 -3.25
C SER A 154 -17.67 -8.60 -3.98
N GLN A 155 -16.47 -9.16 -3.98
CA GLN A 155 -15.25 -8.68 -4.64
C GLN A 155 -14.23 -9.82 -4.61
N ILE A 156 -14.56 -10.93 -5.29
CA ILE A 156 -13.81 -12.19 -5.15
C ILE A 156 -12.35 -12.07 -5.58
N SER A 157 -12.10 -11.37 -6.69
CA SER A 157 -10.74 -11.19 -7.21
C SER A 157 -9.91 -10.28 -6.30
N TYR A 158 -10.47 -9.17 -5.84
CA TYR A 158 -9.82 -8.27 -4.90
C TYR A 158 -9.44 -8.99 -3.61
N THR A 159 -10.40 -9.71 -3.00
CA THR A 159 -10.16 -10.46 -1.76
C THR A 159 -9.04 -11.48 -1.94
N ALA A 160 -9.07 -12.26 -3.02
CA ALA A 160 -8.03 -13.23 -3.33
C ALA A 160 -6.67 -12.56 -3.54
N SER A 161 -6.62 -11.46 -4.29
CA SER A 161 -5.38 -10.70 -4.54
C SER A 161 -4.76 -10.19 -3.23
N LYS A 162 -5.55 -9.60 -2.34
CA LYS A 162 -5.07 -9.06 -1.06
C LYS A 162 -4.65 -10.16 -0.07
N GLY A 163 -5.31 -11.32 -0.12
CA GLY A 163 -4.87 -12.54 0.59
C GLY A 163 -3.50 -13.03 0.11
N GLY A 164 -3.27 -13.01 -1.22
CA GLY A 164 -1.98 -13.33 -1.83
C GLY A 164 -0.87 -12.36 -1.41
N VAL A 165 -1.14 -11.05 -1.39
CA VAL A 165 -0.20 -10.03 -0.90
C VAL A 165 0.20 -10.29 0.55
N LEU A 166 -0.77 -10.63 1.40
CA LEU A 166 -0.52 -10.93 2.81
C LEU A 166 0.39 -12.16 2.97
N ALA A 167 0.12 -13.24 2.23
CA ALA A 167 0.93 -14.46 2.25
C ALA A 167 2.36 -14.20 1.75
N MET A 168 2.50 -13.50 0.63
CA MET A 168 3.80 -13.14 0.05
C MET A 168 4.62 -12.24 0.97
N SER A 169 4.00 -11.29 1.67
CA SER A 169 4.69 -10.41 2.60
C SER A 169 5.33 -11.17 3.76
N ARG A 170 4.65 -12.21 4.28
CA ARG A 170 5.22 -13.09 5.32
C ARG A 170 6.41 -13.88 4.80
N GLU A 171 6.28 -14.48 3.62
CA GLU A 171 7.35 -15.25 2.99
C GLU A 171 8.61 -14.40 2.79
N LEU A 172 8.46 -13.23 2.17
CA LEU A 172 9.57 -12.32 1.92
C LEU A 172 10.19 -11.78 3.23
N GLY A 173 9.35 -11.45 4.23
CA GLY A 173 9.81 -10.96 5.51
C GLY A 173 10.68 -11.97 6.28
N VAL A 174 10.38 -13.27 6.15
CA VAL A 174 11.22 -14.35 6.70
C VAL A 174 12.48 -14.55 5.86
N GLN A 175 12.34 -14.61 4.54
CA GLN A 175 13.43 -14.90 3.61
C GLN A 175 14.55 -13.85 3.69
N PHE A 176 14.22 -12.59 3.79
CA PHE A 176 15.18 -11.47 3.72
C PHE A 176 15.57 -10.88 5.08
N ALA A 177 15.02 -11.37 6.19
CA ALA A 177 15.30 -10.85 7.54
C ALA A 177 16.79 -10.80 7.88
N ARG A 178 17.54 -11.86 7.56
CA ARG A 178 18.99 -11.93 7.83
C ARG A 178 19.83 -11.04 6.92
N GLN A 179 19.23 -10.49 5.87
CA GLN A 179 19.85 -9.53 4.97
C GLN A 179 19.53 -8.08 5.39
N GLY A 180 18.95 -7.87 6.59
CA GLY A 180 18.61 -6.54 7.09
C GLY A 180 17.39 -5.92 6.43
N ILE A 181 16.58 -6.70 5.68
CA ILE A 181 15.39 -6.19 4.99
C ILE A 181 14.14 -6.66 5.73
N ARG A 182 13.24 -5.72 6.02
CA ARG A 182 11.96 -5.97 6.66
C ARG A 182 10.85 -5.89 5.61
N VAL A 183 9.92 -6.83 5.64
CA VAL A 183 8.74 -6.81 4.77
C VAL A 183 7.50 -7.03 5.62
N ASN A 184 6.59 -6.08 5.59
CA ASN A 184 5.37 -6.11 6.38
C ASN A 184 4.13 -5.84 5.52
N ALA A 185 3.01 -6.44 5.89
CA ALA A 185 1.71 -6.19 5.27
C ALA A 185 0.89 -5.24 6.14
N LEU A 186 0.38 -4.18 5.54
CA LEU A 186 -0.58 -3.28 6.15
C LEU A 186 -1.97 -3.56 5.57
N CYS A 187 -2.94 -3.79 6.43
CA CYS A 187 -4.31 -4.15 6.09
C CYS A 187 -5.28 -3.03 6.52
N PRO A 188 -5.50 -2.01 5.69
CA PRO A 188 -6.48 -0.97 5.97
C PRO A 188 -7.89 -1.54 6.01
N GLY A 189 -8.74 -0.98 6.89
CA GLY A 189 -10.18 -1.09 6.83
C GLY A 189 -10.78 -0.18 5.75
N PRO A 190 -12.08 0.15 5.87
CA PRO A 190 -12.69 1.16 5.01
C PRO A 190 -12.09 2.54 5.30
N VAL A 191 -11.40 3.11 4.31
CA VAL A 191 -10.69 4.40 4.38
C VAL A 191 -11.34 5.40 3.42
N ASN A 192 -11.56 6.62 3.88
CA ASN A 192 -12.12 7.71 3.09
C ASN A 192 -11.12 8.14 2.00
N THR A 193 -11.20 7.52 0.85
CA THR A 193 -10.35 7.74 -0.33
C THR A 193 -11.21 7.99 -1.56
N PRO A 194 -10.68 8.59 -2.63
CA PRO A 194 -11.41 8.71 -3.89
C PRO A 194 -12.02 7.39 -4.37
N LEU A 195 -11.27 6.29 -4.28
CA LEU A 195 -11.74 4.95 -4.65
C LEU A 195 -12.99 4.53 -3.84
N LEU A 196 -13.01 4.76 -2.52
CA LEU A 196 -14.16 4.41 -1.69
C LEU A 196 -15.33 5.37 -1.93
N GLN A 197 -15.06 6.65 -2.15
CA GLN A 197 -16.07 7.66 -2.46
C GLN A 197 -16.79 7.36 -3.78
N GLU A 198 -16.08 6.97 -4.84
CA GLU A 198 -16.66 6.52 -6.11
C GLU A 198 -17.55 5.29 -5.93
N LEU A 199 -17.09 4.31 -5.14
CA LEU A 199 -17.85 3.10 -4.84
C LEU A 199 -19.15 3.41 -4.09
N PHE A 200 -19.17 4.41 -3.21
CA PHE A 200 -20.34 4.78 -2.42
C PHE A 200 -21.24 5.82 -3.09
N ALA A 201 -20.73 6.60 -4.03
CA ALA A 201 -21.53 7.54 -4.80
C ALA A 201 -22.62 6.81 -5.62
N SER A 202 -22.33 5.57 -6.03
CA SER A 202 -23.28 4.73 -6.78
C SER A 202 -24.31 4.01 -5.87
N ASP A 203 -24.00 3.80 -4.57
CA ASP A 203 -24.87 3.09 -3.61
C ASP A 203 -24.63 3.62 -2.17
N PRO A 204 -25.34 4.70 -1.75
CA PRO A 204 -25.21 5.25 -0.39
C PRO A 204 -25.66 4.27 0.72
N GLU A 205 -26.59 3.37 0.44
CA GLU A 205 -27.03 2.36 1.41
C GLU A 205 -25.93 1.34 1.70
N ARG A 206 -25.12 1.04 0.68
CA ARG A 206 -23.94 0.18 0.82
C ARG A 206 -22.91 0.78 1.78
N ALA A 207 -22.71 2.11 1.73
CA ALA A 207 -21.87 2.83 2.67
C ALA A 207 -22.39 2.72 4.10
N ALA A 208 -23.69 2.98 4.31
CA ALA A 208 -24.33 2.89 5.62
C ALA A 208 -24.24 1.48 6.20
N ARG A 209 -24.47 0.44 5.39
CA ARG A 209 -24.34 -0.96 5.82
C ARG A 209 -22.91 -1.32 6.26
N ARG A 210 -21.88 -0.78 5.62
CA ARG A 210 -20.48 -1.02 6.04
C ARG A 210 -20.14 -0.31 7.33
N MET A 211 -20.63 0.92 7.51
CA MET A 211 -20.36 1.73 8.71
C MET A 211 -20.79 1.04 10.00
N VAL A 212 -21.93 0.34 10.00
CA VAL A 212 -22.44 -0.42 11.14
C VAL A 212 -21.43 -1.45 11.67
N HIS A 213 -20.57 -1.98 10.80
CA HIS A 213 -19.61 -3.01 11.17
C HIS A 213 -18.26 -2.46 11.64
N VAL A 214 -18.04 -1.14 11.57
CA VAL A 214 -16.82 -0.51 12.07
C VAL A 214 -17.02 -0.08 13.53
N PRO A 215 -16.38 -0.72 14.52
CA PRO A 215 -16.57 -0.39 15.93
C PRO A 215 -16.28 1.06 16.29
N MET A 216 -15.33 1.71 15.59
CA MET A 216 -15.04 3.14 15.78
C MET A 216 -16.14 4.07 15.24
N GLY A 217 -17.17 3.56 14.56
CA GLY A 217 -18.32 4.32 14.06
C GLY A 217 -18.01 5.30 12.94
N ARG A 218 -16.84 5.19 12.32
CA ARG A 218 -16.41 6.02 11.19
C ARG A 218 -15.47 5.28 10.25
N PHE A 219 -15.32 5.78 9.05
CA PHE A 219 -14.23 5.35 8.18
C PHE A 219 -12.89 5.94 8.66
N GLY A 220 -11.81 5.24 8.35
CA GLY A 220 -10.47 5.76 8.57
C GLY A 220 -10.14 6.87 7.57
N GLU A 221 -9.17 7.70 7.91
CA GLU A 221 -8.60 8.69 6.99
C GLU A 221 -7.26 8.17 6.43
N ALA A 222 -6.90 8.61 5.21
CA ALA A 222 -5.66 8.19 4.57
C ALA A 222 -4.41 8.50 5.41
N ASP A 223 -4.44 9.60 6.16
CA ASP A 223 -3.35 10.02 7.05
C ASP A 223 -3.16 9.05 8.23
N GLU A 224 -4.22 8.37 8.71
CA GLU A 224 -4.11 7.36 9.75
C GLU A 224 -3.37 6.12 9.26
N ILE A 225 -3.58 5.75 8.00
CA ILE A 225 -2.83 4.67 7.33
C ILE A 225 -1.38 5.10 7.10
N ALA A 226 -1.16 6.31 6.60
CA ALA A 226 0.15 6.88 6.33
C ALA A 226 1.04 6.94 7.59
N ALA A 227 0.45 7.20 8.77
CA ALA A 227 1.17 7.17 10.04
C ALA A 227 1.77 5.79 10.34
N VAL A 228 1.03 4.71 10.07
CA VAL A 228 1.52 3.34 10.24
C VAL A 228 2.54 2.97 9.16
N VAL A 229 2.35 3.42 7.92
CA VAL A 229 3.36 3.27 6.85
C VAL A 229 4.69 3.88 7.30
N ALA A 230 4.69 5.13 7.78
CA ALA A 230 5.91 5.80 8.21
C ALA A 230 6.56 5.12 9.45
N PHE A 231 5.77 4.63 10.40
CA PHE A 231 6.28 3.81 11.50
C PHE A 231 6.97 2.54 11.00
N LEU A 232 6.32 1.76 10.13
CA LEU A 232 6.88 0.53 9.59
C LEU A 232 8.12 0.77 8.71
N ALA A 233 8.19 1.92 8.06
CA ALA A 233 9.34 2.34 7.25
C ALA A 233 10.55 2.73 8.11
N SER A 234 10.34 3.18 9.35
CA SER A 234 11.38 3.73 10.23
C SER A 234 12.14 2.66 11.04
N ASP A 235 13.22 3.07 11.68
CA ASP A 235 14.00 2.23 12.58
C ASP A 235 13.25 1.91 13.90
N ASP A 236 12.17 2.64 14.23
CA ASP A 236 11.28 2.30 15.35
C ASP A 236 10.65 0.90 15.16
N ALA A 237 10.55 0.43 13.91
CA ALA A 237 10.06 -0.89 13.55
C ALA A 237 11.20 -1.90 13.27
N SER A 238 12.43 -1.65 13.77
CA SER A 238 13.63 -2.46 13.44
C SER A 238 13.51 -3.95 13.81
N PHE A 239 12.67 -4.31 14.78
CA PHE A 239 12.41 -5.71 15.16
C PHE A 239 11.07 -6.25 14.61
N ILE A 240 10.52 -5.58 13.59
CA ILE A 240 9.21 -5.94 13.00
C ILE A 240 9.41 -6.33 11.54
N THR A 241 9.23 -7.61 11.23
CA THR A 241 9.20 -8.16 9.87
C THR A 241 8.21 -9.31 9.78
N ALA A 242 7.72 -9.63 8.59
CA ALA A 242 6.71 -10.66 8.33
C ALA A 242 5.39 -10.47 9.09
N ALA A 243 5.14 -9.26 9.60
CA ALA A 243 3.98 -8.96 10.41
C ALA A 243 2.79 -8.48 9.54
N THR A 244 1.60 -8.66 10.11
CA THR A 244 0.33 -8.17 9.57
C THR A 244 -0.21 -7.09 10.50
N TYR A 245 -0.41 -5.89 9.98
CA TYR A 245 -0.95 -4.76 10.72
C TYR A 245 -2.37 -4.45 10.25
N LEU A 246 -3.35 -4.69 11.09
CA LEU A 246 -4.73 -4.27 10.87
C LEU A 246 -4.90 -2.82 11.34
N VAL A 247 -5.32 -1.94 10.43
CA VAL A 247 -5.64 -0.53 10.70
C VAL A 247 -7.03 -0.28 10.13
N ASP A 248 -8.04 -0.80 10.85
CA ASP A 248 -9.35 -1.08 10.30
C ASP A 248 -10.53 -0.61 11.17
N GLY A 249 -10.25 0.16 12.23
CA GLY A 249 -11.27 0.63 13.15
C GLY A 249 -11.93 -0.48 13.95
N GLY A 250 -11.31 -1.69 13.98
CA GLY A 250 -11.78 -2.87 14.72
C GLY A 250 -12.75 -3.76 13.94
N ILE A 251 -13.01 -3.49 12.65
CA ILE A 251 -14.00 -4.25 11.87
C ILE A 251 -13.69 -5.75 11.80
N SER A 252 -12.41 -6.13 11.76
CA SER A 252 -12.00 -7.54 11.72
C SER A 252 -11.98 -8.23 13.08
N ALA A 253 -12.13 -7.49 14.18
CA ALA A 253 -11.98 -8.00 15.54
C ALA A 253 -13.31 -8.17 16.30
N ALA A 254 -14.40 -7.59 15.84
CA ALA A 254 -15.65 -7.52 16.59
C ALA A 254 -16.86 -8.01 15.77
N TYR A 255 -17.77 -8.69 16.45
CA TYR A 255 -19.14 -8.82 16.00
C TYR A 255 -19.93 -7.60 16.48
N THR A 256 -20.38 -6.78 15.55
CA THR A 256 -21.12 -5.55 15.83
C THR A 256 -22.57 -5.69 15.38
N THR A 257 -23.48 -5.19 16.20
CA THR A 257 -24.90 -5.03 15.86
C THR A 257 -25.25 -3.54 15.83
N PRO A 258 -26.23 -3.13 15.01
CA PRO A 258 -26.72 -1.75 15.05
C PRO A 258 -27.18 -1.39 16.48
N LEU A 259 -26.82 -0.18 16.91
CA LEU A 259 -27.28 0.39 18.17
C LEU A 259 -28.73 0.87 18.03
#